data_71fd4ec0b34afecd1c3826b2c60ead47
#
_entry.id   71fd4ec0b34afecd1c3826b2c60ead47
#
_cell.length_a   1.000
_cell.length_b   1.000
_cell.length_c   1.000
_cell.angle_alpha   90.00
_cell.angle_beta   90.00
_cell.angle_gamma   90.00
#
_symmetry.space_group_name_H-M   'P 1'
#
loop_
_entity.id
_entity.type
_entity.pdbx_description
1 polymer ?
#
loop_
_entity_poly.entity_id
_entity_poly.type
_entity_poly.pdbx_seq_one_letter_code
_entity_poly.pdbx_strand_id
1 'polypeptide(L)'
;ISKNLWDISSEEMMKYTRMILEKQHPALENVDQPMFVYVLTMREHGPYELGMENTFNLQMPNLGAKSISALNDYTQRIVALNDAIEGMNNYLHERKKPFVLGYFGDHQVAFDNVVPPKKGDYAQPDYVTQFVVRSNCASQFKQEQCFLDLAFSGGILMNVAGLSADDEFMKANMAMCKLSNGKLEDSSNPAFVNDYRHYLYQTLKIAK
;
A
#
# COMPACT_ATOMS: atom_id res chain seq x y z
N ILE A 1 16.80 18.99 2.09
CA ILE A 1 16.35 17.58 2.24
C ILE A 1 16.95 17.07 3.52
N SER A 2 16.15 16.54 4.43
CA SER A 2 16.63 15.85 5.63
C SER A 2 17.69 14.82 5.26
N LYS A 3 18.75 14.72 6.02
CA LYS A 3 19.81 13.73 5.78
C LYS A 3 19.39 12.31 6.15
N ASN A 4 18.27 12.16 6.85
CA ASN A 4 17.75 10.90 7.31
C ASN A 4 16.35 10.68 6.72
N LEU A 5 16.22 9.68 5.86
CA LEU A 5 14.93 9.34 5.21
C LEU A 5 13.83 8.97 6.20
N TRP A 6 14.20 8.52 7.39
CA TRP A 6 13.25 8.18 8.46
C TRP A 6 12.59 9.39 9.10
N ASP A 7 13.16 10.59 8.91
CA ASP A 7 12.66 11.83 9.50
C ASP A 7 11.74 12.62 8.56
N ILE A 8 11.63 12.21 7.31
CA ILE A 8 10.76 12.88 6.34
C ILE A 8 9.30 12.61 6.73
N SER A 9 8.55 13.67 7.01
CA SER A 9 7.13 13.53 7.33
C SER A 9 6.33 13.07 6.12
N SER A 10 5.19 12.42 6.37
CA SER A 10 4.28 11.97 5.31
C SER A 10 3.78 13.15 4.48
N GLU A 11 3.54 14.31 5.10
CA GLU A 11 3.16 15.54 4.41
C GLU A 11 4.27 16.03 3.47
N GLU A 12 5.52 16.06 3.95
CA GLU A 12 6.67 16.45 3.13
C GLU A 12 6.88 15.47 1.95
N MET A 13 6.74 14.17 2.19
CA MET A 13 6.80 13.15 1.12
C MET A 13 5.72 13.39 0.06
N MET A 14 4.49 13.69 0.45
CA MET A 14 3.42 14.01 -0.50
C MET A 14 3.66 15.34 -1.23
N LYS A 15 4.30 16.30 -0.60
CA LYS A 15 4.74 17.53 -1.28
C LYS A 15 5.76 17.24 -2.39
N TYR A 16 6.78 16.43 -2.13
CA TYR A 16 7.73 16.01 -3.17
C TYR A 16 7.05 15.21 -4.29
N THR A 17 6.11 14.35 -3.93
CA THR A 17 5.31 13.60 -4.91
C THR A 17 4.53 14.55 -5.83
N ARG A 18 3.92 15.61 -5.30
CA ARG A 18 3.25 16.65 -6.12
C ARG A 18 4.23 17.35 -7.06
N MET A 19 5.41 17.72 -6.59
CA MET A 19 6.44 18.35 -7.44
C MET A 19 6.84 17.43 -8.62
N ILE A 20 6.96 16.11 -8.38
CA ILE A 20 7.19 15.15 -9.45
C ILE A 20 6.03 15.12 -10.45
N LEU A 21 4.79 15.05 -9.95
CA LEU A 21 3.58 15.02 -10.77
C LEU A 21 3.38 16.31 -11.59
N GLU A 22 3.88 17.43 -11.11
CA GLU A 22 3.88 18.73 -11.81
C GLU A 22 5.12 18.95 -12.67
N LYS A 23 5.96 17.92 -12.81
CA LYS A 23 7.19 17.96 -13.62
C LYS A 23 8.16 19.08 -13.19
N GLN A 24 8.14 19.44 -11.91
CA GLN A 24 9.03 20.48 -11.35
C GLN A 24 10.48 20.00 -11.16
N HIS A 25 10.79 18.79 -11.59
CA HIS A 25 12.14 18.27 -11.61
C HIS A 25 12.72 18.34 -13.04
N PRO A 26 13.95 18.83 -13.24
CA PRO A 26 14.53 19.02 -14.57
C PRO A 26 14.50 17.79 -15.47
N ALA A 27 14.67 16.59 -14.89
CA ALA A 27 14.61 15.34 -15.64
C ALA A 27 13.20 15.01 -16.18
N LEU A 28 12.15 15.71 -15.75
CA LEU A 28 10.75 15.47 -16.11
C LEU A 28 10.13 16.58 -16.96
N GLU A 29 10.81 17.69 -17.20
CA GLU A 29 10.26 18.86 -17.89
C GLU A 29 9.65 18.55 -19.27
N ASN A 30 10.24 17.61 -19.99
CA ASN A 30 9.83 17.25 -21.36
C ASN A 30 9.11 15.88 -21.44
N VAL A 31 8.75 15.28 -20.30
CA VAL A 31 8.06 13.98 -20.29
C VAL A 31 6.56 14.20 -20.43
N ASP A 32 6.00 13.87 -21.59
CA ASP A 32 4.55 13.92 -21.84
C ASP A 32 3.90 12.53 -21.84
N GLN A 33 4.35 11.68 -20.96
CA GLN A 33 3.85 10.32 -20.82
C GLN A 33 3.12 10.15 -19.47
N PRO A 34 2.19 9.18 -19.37
CA PRO A 34 1.65 8.76 -18.07
C PRO A 34 2.78 8.37 -17.14
N MET A 35 2.66 8.73 -15.87
CA MET A 35 3.67 8.45 -14.86
C MET A 35 3.16 7.36 -13.90
N PHE A 36 4.03 6.41 -13.61
CA PHE A 36 3.90 5.54 -12.44
C PHE A 36 4.85 6.08 -11.36
N VAL A 37 4.30 6.42 -10.20
CA VAL A 37 5.08 6.92 -9.07
C VAL A 37 4.88 5.98 -7.89
N TYR A 38 5.96 5.35 -7.44
CA TYR A 38 5.97 4.55 -6.22
C TYR A 38 6.54 5.39 -5.09
N VAL A 39 5.79 5.48 -3.99
CA VAL A 39 6.18 6.25 -2.79
C VAL A 39 6.24 5.29 -1.62
N LEU A 40 7.40 5.19 -0.98
CA LEU A 40 7.58 4.46 0.25
C LEU A 40 7.72 5.46 1.40
N THR A 41 6.74 5.48 2.31
CA THR A 41 6.82 6.26 3.54
C THR A 41 7.57 5.46 4.60
N MET A 42 8.36 6.13 5.42
CA MET A 42 9.18 5.49 6.45
C MET A 42 8.91 6.05 7.85
N ARG A 43 8.18 7.17 7.94
CA ARG A 43 7.94 7.83 9.21
C ARG A 43 7.08 6.99 10.16
N GLU A 44 6.25 6.13 9.61
CA GLU A 44 5.33 5.25 10.34
C GLU A 44 6.02 4.01 10.90
N HIS A 45 7.25 3.73 10.44
CA HIS A 45 8.04 2.60 10.93
C HIS A 45 8.66 2.90 12.30
N GLY A 46 8.83 1.85 13.12
CA GLY A 46 9.57 1.95 14.39
C GLY A 46 11.08 2.21 14.18
N PRO A 47 11.82 2.54 15.25
CA PRO A 47 11.37 2.56 16.63
C PRO A 47 10.46 3.75 16.96
N TYR A 48 9.55 3.56 17.90
CA TYR A 48 8.69 4.61 18.39
C TYR A 48 9.37 5.30 19.57
N GLU A 49 9.73 6.57 19.38
CA GLU A 49 10.46 7.34 20.38
C GLU A 49 9.55 7.69 21.56
N LEU A 50 10.03 7.35 22.74
CA LEU A 50 9.40 7.75 23.99
C LEU A 50 9.73 9.20 24.25
N GLY A 51 8.77 10.10 24.25
CA GLY A 51 8.95 11.50 24.65
C GLY A 51 8.69 12.56 23.60
N MET A 52 8.24 12.19 22.39
CA MET A 52 7.66 13.19 21.50
C MET A 52 6.38 13.76 22.12
N GLU A 53 6.12 15.05 21.91
CA GLU A 53 4.83 15.64 22.27
C GLU A 53 3.72 14.87 21.58
N ASN A 54 3.04 14.06 22.36
CA ASN A 54 2.03 13.16 21.87
C ASN A 54 0.66 13.73 22.20
N THR A 55 -0.12 14.03 21.18
CA THR A 55 -1.48 14.55 21.33
C THR A 55 -2.50 13.47 21.64
N PHE A 56 -2.14 12.18 21.44
CA PHE A 56 -3.00 11.06 21.77
C PHE A 56 -2.73 10.56 23.18
N ASN A 57 -3.80 10.19 23.88
CA ASN A 57 -3.74 9.61 25.22
C ASN A 57 -4.56 8.33 25.28
N LEU A 58 -4.22 7.39 24.40
CA LEU A 58 -4.84 6.08 24.40
C LEU A 58 -4.44 5.33 25.68
N GLN A 59 -5.39 4.68 26.29
CA GLN A 59 -5.19 3.84 27.48
C GLN A 59 -5.68 2.44 27.15
N MET A 60 -4.84 1.45 27.44
CA MET A 60 -5.20 0.04 27.28
C MET A 60 -4.90 -0.70 28.60
N PRO A 61 -5.91 -1.33 29.21
CA PRO A 61 -5.79 -1.88 30.58
C PRO A 61 -4.67 -2.91 30.76
N ASN A 62 -4.28 -3.59 29.70
CA ASN A 62 -3.32 -4.70 29.76
C ASN A 62 -1.94 -4.35 29.17
N LEU A 63 -1.69 -3.09 28.83
CA LEU A 63 -0.42 -2.64 28.30
C LEU A 63 0.38 -1.85 29.33
N GLY A 64 1.69 -2.12 29.41
CA GLY A 64 2.61 -1.31 30.20
C GLY A 64 2.79 0.10 29.63
N ALA A 65 3.23 1.03 30.47
CA ALA A 65 3.40 2.44 30.11
C ALA A 65 4.26 2.66 28.84
N LYS A 66 5.32 1.87 28.66
CA LYS A 66 6.19 1.94 27.48
C LYS A 66 5.42 1.56 26.21
N SER A 67 4.65 0.49 26.24
CA SER A 67 3.85 0.04 25.09
C SER A 67 2.71 1.03 24.77
N ILE A 68 2.11 1.63 25.79
CA ILE A 68 1.12 2.69 25.62
C ILE A 68 1.73 3.91 24.95
N SER A 69 2.92 4.35 25.37
CA SER A 69 3.63 5.46 24.76
C SER A 69 3.96 5.19 23.30
N ALA A 70 4.47 3.99 22.98
CA ALA A 70 4.75 3.58 21.62
C ALA A 70 3.47 3.53 20.75
N LEU A 71 2.37 3.00 21.28
CA LEU A 71 1.08 2.97 20.60
C LEU A 71 0.55 4.38 20.29
N ASN A 72 0.69 5.30 21.22
CA ASN A 72 0.29 6.70 21.02
C ASN A 72 1.13 7.37 19.93
N ASP A 73 2.46 7.20 19.94
CA ASP A 73 3.34 7.73 18.89
C ASP A 73 3.00 7.13 17.52
N TYR A 74 2.84 5.82 17.44
CA TYR A 74 2.40 5.14 16.21
C TYR A 74 1.06 5.70 15.70
N THR A 75 0.07 5.82 16.60
CA THR A 75 -1.25 6.34 16.23
C THR A 75 -1.16 7.76 15.66
N GLN A 76 -0.38 8.62 16.27
CA GLN A 76 -0.16 9.99 15.78
C GLN A 76 0.46 10.00 14.37
N ARG A 77 1.43 9.12 14.12
CA ARG A 77 2.08 9.01 12.79
C ARG A 77 1.10 8.49 11.73
N ILE A 78 0.27 7.50 12.07
CA ILE A 78 -0.74 6.96 11.15
C ILE A 78 -1.83 8.00 10.84
N VAL A 79 -2.25 8.79 11.82
CA VAL A 79 -3.20 9.88 11.57
C VAL A 79 -2.60 10.91 10.61
N ALA A 80 -1.36 11.33 10.85
CA ALA A 80 -0.66 12.27 9.95
C ALA A 80 -0.47 11.69 8.52
N LEU A 81 -0.18 10.40 8.40
CA LEU A 81 -0.13 9.73 7.10
C LEU A 81 -1.50 9.74 6.40
N ASN A 82 -2.56 9.41 7.14
CA ASN A 82 -3.92 9.43 6.59
C ASN A 82 -4.31 10.81 6.07
N ASP A 83 -4.02 11.87 6.84
CA ASP A 83 -4.28 13.25 6.42
C ASP A 83 -3.47 13.62 5.17
N ALA A 84 -2.22 13.19 5.09
CA ALA A 84 -1.36 13.40 3.93
C ALA A 84 -1.88 12.67 2.67
N ILE A 85 -2.38 11.43 2.82
CA ILE A 85 -3.02 10.65 1.74
C ILE A 85 -4.32 11.33 1.29
N GLU A 86 -5.16 11.77 2.21
CA GLU A 86 -6.38 12.52 1.86
C GLU A 86 -6.06 13.84 1.12
N GLY A 87 -5.05 14.57 1.59
CA GLY A 87 -4.55 15.75 0.91
C GLY A 87 -4.03 15.47 -0.51
N MET A 88 -3.37 14.32 -0.72
CA MET A 88 -2.95 13.86 -2.04
C MET A 88 -4.14 13.49 -2.92
N ASN A 89 -5.11 12.77 -2.38
CA ASN A 89 -6.33 12.40 -3.11
C ASN A 89 -7.10 13.65 -3.61
N ASN A 90 -7.28 14.64 -2.74
CA ASN A 90 -7.93 15.89 -3.09
C ASN A 90 -7.17 16.63 -4.21
N TYR A 91 -5.84 16.74 -4.07
CA TYR A 91 -4.99 17.34 -5.10
C TYR A 91 -5.11 16.60 -6.45
N LEU A 92 -5.13 15.28 -6.46
CA LEU A 92 -5.29 14.49 -7.68
C LEU A 92 -6.64 14.74 -8.36
N HIS A 93 -7.72 14.91 -7.59
CA HIS A 93 -9.04 15.31 -8.12
C HIS A 93 -9.02 16.72 -8.72
N GLU A 94 -8.37 17.68 -8.06
CA GLU A 94 -8.27 19.07 -8.52
C GLU A 94 -7.52 19.20 -9.84
N ARG A 95 -6.55 18.32 -10.11
CA ARG A 95 -5.82 18.28 -11.39
C ARG A 95 -6.70 17.99 -12.60
N LYS A 96 -7.87 17.37 -12.41
CA LYS A 96 -8.79 16.96 -13.50
C LYS A 96 -8.15 16.05 -14.54
N LYS A 97 -7.08 15.36 -14.19
CA LYS A 97 -6.40 14.35 -15.02
C LYS A 97 -6.79 12.96 -14.53
N PRO A 98 -6.81 11.94 -15.41
CA PRO A 98 -7.01 10.56 -14.96
C PRO A 98 -5.93 10.16 -13.96
N PHE A 99 -6.35 9.47 -12.88
CA PHE A 99 -5.43 8.94 -11.89
C PHE A 99 -5.97 7.66 -11.25
N VAL A 100 -5.04 6.85 -10.77
CA VAL A 100 -5.28 5.76 -9.83
C VAL A 100 -4.31 5.96 -8.66
N LEU A 101 -4.83 6.02 -7.46
CA LEU A 101 -4.09 6.10 -6.21
C LEU A 101 -4.31 4.80 -5.45
N GLY A 102 -3.26 3.97 -5.35
CA GLY A 102 -3.24 2.78 -4.51
C GLY A 102 -2.36 3.01 -3.30
N TYR A 103 -2.81 2.58 -2.12
CA TYR A 103 -1.98 2.59 -0.92
C TYR A 103 -2.28 1.38 -0.03
N PHE A 104 -1.25 0.90 0.64
CA PHE A 104 -1.34 -0.29 1.49
C PHE A 104 -0.24 -0.25 2.57
N GLY A 105 -0.47 -1.00 3.64
CA GLY A 105 0.59 -1.35 4.58
C GLY A 105 1.30 -2.61 4.10
N ASP A 106 2.61 -2.64 4.17
CA ASP A 106 3.44 -3.80 3.82
C ASP A 106 3.40 -4.89 4.90
N HIS A 107 3.24 -4.50 6.15
CA HIS A 107 3.05 -5.38 7.30
C HIS A 107 2.37 -4.65 8.46
N GLN A 108 1.94 -5.39 9.45
CA GLN A 108 1.43 -4.82 10.71
C GLN A 108 2.59 -4.33 11.57
N VAL A 109 2.26 -3.39 12.46
CA VAL A 109 3.20 -2.94 13.48
C VAL A 109 3.43 -4.02 14.52
N ALA A 110 4.69 -4.25 14.87
CA ALA A 110 5.06 -5.16 15.95
C ALA A 110 5.14 -4.37 17.27
N PHE A 111 4.18 -4.58 18.15
CA PHE A 111 4.24 -4.15 19.54
C PHE A 111 4.34 -5.36 20.45
N ASP A 112 5.23 -5.31 21.43
CA ASP A 112 5.27 -6.30 22.49
C ASP A 112 3.91 -6.33 23.21
N ASN A 113 3.29 -7.52 23.29
CA ASN A 113 2.02 -7.78 23.95
C ASN A 113 0.77 -7.11 23.37
N VAL A 114 0.79 -6.61 22.14
CA VAL A 114 -0.46 -6.29 21.46
C VAL A 114 -1.14 -7.60 21.05
N VAL A 115 -2.37 -7.77 21.48
CA VAL A 115 -3.16 -8.93 21.10
C VAL A 115 -3.43 -8.84 19.58
N PRO A 116 -3.00 -9.84 18.81
CA PRO A 116 -3.31 -9.86 17.39
C PRO A 116 -4.83 -9.85 17.19
N PRO A 117 -5.33 -9.35 16.06
CA PRO A 117 -6.75 -9.40 15.76
C PRO A 117 -7.26 -10.83 15.93
N LYS A 118 -8.44 -10.97 16.52
CA LYS A 118 -9.03 -12.29 16.73
C LYS A 118 -8.97 -13.09 15.45
N LYS A 119 -8.52 -14.34 15.55
CA LYS A 119 -8.56 -15.30 14.46
C LYS A 119 -9.97 -15.30 13.87
N GLY A 120 -10.18 -14.54 12.82
CA GLY A 120 -11.41 -14.47 12.05
C GLY A 120 -11.24 -15.30 10.80
N ASP A 121 -11.64 -14.73 9.68
CA ASP A 121 -11.62 -15.38 8.37
C ASP A 121 -10.22 -15.43 7.70
N TYR A 122 -9.13 -15.23 8.46
CA TYR A 122 -7.77 -15.19 7.95
C TYR A 122 -6.93 -16.33 8.47
N ALA A 123 -6.20 -16.99 7.55
CA ALA A 123 -5.25 -18.03 7.93
C ALA A 123 -4.08 -17.46 8.76
N GLN A 124 -3.66 -16.24 8.45
CA GLN A 124 -2.54 -15.54 9.08
C GLN A 124 -2.92 -14.10 9.40
N PRO A 125 -3.68 -13.84 10.47
CA PRO A 125 -4.19 -12.51 10.80
C PRO A 125 -3.10 -11.46 11.01
N ASP A 126 -1.89 -11.87 11.42
CA ASP A 126 -0.75 -10.98 11.67
C ASP A 126 -0.18 -10.35 10.39
N TYR A 127 -0.52 -10.89 9.22
CA TYR A 127 -0.09 -10.38 7.92
C TYR A 127 -1.16 -9.59 7.17
N VAL A 128 -2.33 -9.42 7.77
CA VAL A 128 -3.43 -8.67 7.14
C VAL A 128 -3.19 -7.18 7.30
N THR A 129 -3.12 -6.47 6.19
CA THR A 129 -3.05 -5.01 6.13
C THR A 129 -4.15 -4.46 5.23
N GLN A 130 -4.36 -3.17 5.29
CA GLN A 130 -5.32 -2.51 4.42
C GLN A 130 -4.69 -2.23 3.05
N PHE A 131 -5.42 -2.54 1.97
CA PHE A 131 -5.13 -2.09 0.62
C PHE A 131 -6.32 -1.29 0.10
N VAL A 132 -6.10 -0.05 -0.32
CA VAL A 132 -7.15 0.85 -0.81
C VAL A 132 -6.78 1.35 -2.18
N VAL A 133 -7.76 1.40 -3.07
CA VAL A 133 -7.62 1.99 -4.41
C VAL A 133 -8.66 3.09 -4.59
N ARG A 134 -8.21 4.27 -5.00
CA ARG A 134 -9.04 5.42 -5.36
C ARG A 134 -8.72 5.85 -6.79
N SER A 135 -9.72 6.25 -7.53
CA SER A 135 -9.55 6.63 -8.94
C SER A 135 -10.69 7.54 -9.40
N ASN A 136 -10.39 8.40 -10.37
CA ASN A 136 -11.41 9.10 -11.17
C ASN A 136 -11.54 8.50 -12.58
N CYS A 137 -10.86 7.41 -12.87
CA CYS A 137 -11.05 6.66 -14.11
C CYS A 137 -12.43 5.99 -14.10
N ALA A 138 -13.09 5.96 -15.25
CA ALA A 138 -14.34 5.23 -15.43
C ALA A 138 -14.03 3.72 -15.41
N SER A 139 -13.90 3.14 -14.23
CA SER A 139 -13.69 1.71 -14.09
C SER A 139 -15.00 0.98 -13.90
N GLN A 140 -15.11 -0.21 -14.48
CA GLN A 140 -16.22 -1.14 -14.22
C GLN A 140 -16.06 -1.84 -12.86
N PHE A 141 -15.07 -1.47 -12.08
CA PHE A 141 -14.82 -2.05 -10.77
C PHE A 141 -15.92 -1.62 -9.81
N LYS A 142 -16.68 -2.58 -9.32
CA LYS A 142 -17.56 -2.36 -8.18
C LYS A 142 -16.68 -2.32 -6.94
N GLN A 143 -17.01 -1.42 -6.01
CA GLN A 143 -16.37 -1.40 -4.71
C GLN A 143 -16.72 -2.71 -3.99
N GLU A 144 -15.73 -3.57 -3.82
CA GLU A 144 -15.87 -4.83 -3.10
C GLU A 144 -14.83 -4.85 -1.97
N GLN A 145 -15.26 -5.28 -0.80
CA GLN A 145 -14.32 -5.65 0.27
C GLN A 145 -14.01 -7.13 0.10
N CYS A 146 -12.77 -7.44 -0.19
CA CYS A 146 -12.30 -8.82 -0.29
C CYS A 146 -10.92 -8.95 0.33
N PHE A 147 -10.57 -10.17 0.72
CA PHE A 147 -9.21 -10.52 1.09
C PHE A 147 -8.44 -10.93 -0.15
N LEU A 148 -7.24 -10.41 -0.28
CA LEU A 148 -6.48 -10.56 -1.48
C LEU A 148 -4.98 -10.54 -1.13
N ASP A 149 -4.22 -11.43 -1.73
CA ASP A 149 -2.77 -11.40 -1.62
C ASP A 149 -2.19 -10.18 -2.33
N LEU A 150 -1.25 -9.51 -1.68
CA LEU A 150 -0.60 -8.30 -2.19
C LEU A 150 0.04 -8.50 -3.57
N ALA A 151 0.40 -9.74 -3.92
CA ALA A 151 0.90 -10.13 -5.24
C ALA A 151 -0.04 -9.73 -6.39
N PHE A 152 -1.33 -9.50 -6.12
CA PHE A 152 -2.31 -9.10 -7.14
C PHE A 152 -2.57 -7.60 -7.21
N SER A 153 -2.00 -6.80 -6.29
CA SER A 153 -2.25 -5.37 -6.21
C SER A 153 -1.90 -4.62 -7.49
N GLY A 154 -0.77 -4.95 -8.12
CA GLY A 154 -0.33 -4.36 -9.38
C GLY A 154 -1.33 -4.58 -10.51
N GLY A 155 -1.81 -5.82 -10.69
CA GLY A 155 -2.82 -6.16 -11.68
C GLY A 155 -4.14 -5.42 -11.46
N ILE A 156 -4.56 -5.25 -10.21
CA ILE A 156 -5.75 -4.49 -9.84
C ILE A 156 -5.60 -3.02 -10.19
N LEU A 157 -4.48 -2.39 -9.84
CA LEU A 157 -4.21 -0.98 -10.16
C LEU A 157 -4.22 -0.74 -11.67
N MET A 158 -3.57 -1.61 -12.45
CA MET A 158 -3.56 -1.54 -13.91
C MET A 158 -4.95 -1.70 -14.51
N ASN A 159 -5.73 -2.63 -13.99
CA ASN A 159 -7.12 -2.84 -14.44
C ASN A 159 -8.01 -1.62 -14.13
N VAL A 160 -7.89 -1.04 -12.92
CA VAL A 160 -8.60 0.20 -12.56
C VAL A 160 -8.18 1.37 -13.45
N ALA A 161 -6.91 1.42 -13.86
CA ALA A 161 -6.40 2.42 -14.79
C ALA A 161 -6.85 2.20 -16.25
N GLY A 162 -7.47 1.08 -16.58
CA GLY A 162 -7.83 0.71 -17.94
C GLY A 162 -6.63 0.32 -18.82
N LEU A 163 -5.50 -0.03 -18.21
CA LEU A 163 -4.23 -0.32 -18.89
C LEU A 163 -3.93 -1.83 -19.00
N SER A 164 -4.89 -2.67 -18.74
CA SER A 164 -4.64 -4.07 -18.37
C SER A 164 -4.33 -5.05 -19.50
N ALA A 165 -4.31 -4.69 -20.78
CA ALA A 165 -4.64 -5.76 -21.71
C ALA A 165 -3.49 -6.55 -22.32
N ASP A 166 -2.29 -5.99 -22.50
CA ASP A 166 -1.34 -6.62 -23.42
C ASP A 166 -0.10 -7.25 -22.78
N ASP A 167 0.17 -6.99 -21.52
CA ASP A 167 1.31 -7.56 -20.81
C ASP A 167 1.02 -8.99 -20.33
N GLU A 168 1.90 -9.92 -20.66
CA GLU A 168 1.76 -11.36 -20.35
C GLU A 168 1.78 -11.63 -18.83
N PHE A 169 2.58 -10.87 -18.06
CA PHE A 169 2.61 -11.00 -16.62
C PHE A 169 1.28 -10.56 -16.02
N MET A 170 0.74 -9.42 -16.45
CA MET A 170 -0.53 -8.89 -15.93
C MET A 170 -1.71 -9.80 -16.29
N LYS A 171 -1.72 -10.37 -17.50
CA LYS A 171 -2.73 -11.37 -17.88
C LYS A 171 -2.68 -12.60 -17.00
N ALA A 172 -1.49 -13.16 -16.77
CA ALA A 172 -1.32 -14.33 -15.92
C ALA A 172 -1.68 -14.00 -14.44
N ASN A 173 -1.25 -12.85 -13.95
CA ASN A 173 -1.52 -12.38 -12.59
C ASN A 173 -3.03 -12.24 -12.34
N MET A 174 -3.76 -11.59 -13.23
CA MET A 174 -5.20 -11.40 -13.09
C MET A 174 -5.99 -12.70 -13.30
N ALA A 175 -5.53 -13.58 -14.19
CA ALA A 175 -6.11 -14.92 -14.34
C ALA A 175 -5.94 -15.75 -13.06
N MET A 176 -4.73 -15.72 -12.47
CA MET A 176 -4.45 -16.42 -11.22
C MET A 176 -5.22 -15.83 -10.05
N CYS A 177 -5.33 -14.49 -9.95
CA CYS A 177 -6.17 -13.81 -8.95
C CYS A 177 -7.60 -14.34 -8.98
N LYS A 178 -8.18 -14.45 -10.18
CA LYS A 178 -9.54 -15.00 -10.37
C LYS A 178 -9.64 -16.47 -10.00
N LEU A 179 -8.69 -17.31 -10.43
CA LEU A 179 -8.69 -18.75 -10.18
C LEU A 179 -8.47 -19.09 -8.70
N SER A 180 -7.67 -18.31 -7.98
CA SER A 180 -7.37 -18.50 -6.57
C SER A 180 -8.34 -17.75 -5.65
N ASN A 181 -9.32 -17.04 -6.21
CA ASN A 181 -10.18 -16.11 -5.45
C ASN A 181 -9.36 -15.10 -4.62
N GLY A 182 -8.28 -14.59 -5.20
CA GLY A 182 -7.38 -13.61 -4.58
C GLY A 182 -6.39 -14.16 -3.56
N LYS A 183 -6.33 -15.49 -3.34
CA LYS A 183 -5.54 -16.12 -2.29
C LYS A 183 -4.59 -17.17 -2.87
N LEU A 184 -3.30 -16.85 -2.99
CA LEU A 184 -2.31 -17.77 -3.53
C LEU A 184 -1.98 -18.90 -2.55
N GLU A 185 -1.67 -18.56 -1.30
CA GLU A 185 -1.21 -19.54 -0.32
C GLU A 185 -2.34 -20.41 0.23
N ASP A 186 -3.53 -19.85 0.35
CA ASP A 186 -4.74 -20.56 0.79
C ASP A 186 -5.55 -21.12 -0.39
N SER A 187 -4.94 -21.18 -1.57
CA SER A 187 -5.61 -21.73 -2.74
C SER A 187 -5.99 -23.20 -2.53
N SER A 188 -7.24 -23.52 -2.81
CA SER A 188 -7.73 -24.90 -2.80
C SER A 188 -7.10 -25.79 -3.88
N ASN A 189 -6.32 -25.19 -4.79
CA ASN A 189 -5.64 -25.91 -5.87
C ASN A 189 -4.13 -25.55 -5.93
N PRO A 190 -3.28 -26.20 -5.12
CA PRO A 190 -1.84 -25.98 -5.12
C PRO A 190 -1.16 -26.19 -6.47
N ALA A 191 -1.70 -27.05 -7.34
CA ALA A 191 -1.14 -27.29 -8.66
C ALA A 191 -1.16 -26.00 -9.50
N PHE A 192 -2.25 -25.26 -9.51
CA PHE A 192 -2.34 -23.97 -10.22
C PHE A 192 -1.35 -22.94 -9.70
N VAL A 193 -1.12 -22.91 -8.39
CA VAL A 193 -0.14 -22.00 -7.79
C VAL A 193 1.27 -22.34 -8.27
N ASN A 194 1.61 -23.62 -8.33
CA ASN A 194 2.91 -24.08 -8.82
C ASN A 194 3.08 -23.81 -10.32
N ASP A 195 2.05 -24.05 -11.12
CA ASP A 195 2.07 -23.75 -12.57
C ASP A 195 2.22 -22.25 -12.81
N TYR A 196 1.52 -21.41 -12.04
CA TYR A 196 1.66 -19.96 -12.10
C TYR A 196 3.08 -19.52 -11.73
N ARG A 197 3.65 -20.02 -10.63
CA ARG A 197 5.03 -19.73 -10.23
C ARG A 197 6.03 -20.19 -11.30
N HIS A 198 5.84 -21.38 -11.83
CA HIS A 198 6.68 -21.88 -12.92
C HIS A 198 6.61 -20.96 -14.15
N TYR A 199 5.42 -20.55 -14.55
CA TYR A 199 5.23 -19.63 -15.67
C TYR A 199 5.95 -18.29 -15.43
N LEU A 200 5.78 -17.69 -14.27
CA LEU A 200 6.43 -16.42 -13.94
C LEU A 200 7.96 -16.51 -13.95
N TYR A 201 8.52 -17.53 -13.33
CA TYR A 201 9.97 -17.60 -13.11
C TYR A 201 10.71 -18.29 -14.25
N GLN A 202 10.13 -19.28 -14.88
CA GLN A 202 10.80 -20.08 -15.92
C GLN A 202 10.44 -19.59 -17.33
N THR A 203 9.21 -19.19 -17.58
CA THR A 203 8.78 -18.75 -18.91
C THR A 203 8.98 -17.25 -19.09
N LEU A 204 8.41 -16.42 -18.21
CA LEU A 204 8.52 -14.96 -18.30
C LEU A 204 9.85 -14.43 -17.74
N LYS A 205 10.54 -15.20 -16.90
CA LYS A 205 11.84 -14.82 -16.29
C LYS A 205 11.80 -13.47 -15.56
N ILE A 206 10.69 -13.18 -14.88
CA ILE A 206 10.48 -11.90 -14.19
C ILE A 206 11.38 -11.71 -12.96
N ALA A 207 11.97 -12.76 -12.44
CA ALA A 207 13.01 -12.71 -11.41
C ALA A 207 14.14 -13.66 -11.79
N LYS A 208 15.38 -13.22 -11.56
CA LYS A 208 16.60 -14.03 -11.69
C LYS A 208 17.05 -14.48 -10.32
#